data_6fe760403bd50b5942ecc9805f1dd4e4
#
_entry.id   6fe760403bd50b5942ecc9805f1dd4e4
#
_cell.length_a   1.000
_cell.length_b   1.000
_cell.length_c   1.000
_cell.angle_alpha   90.00
_cell.angle_beta   90.00
_cell.angle_gamma   90.00
#
_symmetry.space_group_name_H-M   'P 1'
#
loop_
_entity.id
_entity.type
_entity.pdbx_description
1 polymer ?
#
loop_
_entity_poly.entity_id
_entity_poly.type
_entity_poly.pdbx_seq_one_letter_code
_entity_poly.pdbx_strand_id
1 'polypeptide(L)'
;MKKKLLSLLLALVMTATLLPVQAMAAEGGLAERCGLKTVYTGEYVNPLYADALGAETSGWSQPKASTQWASDVQTAANATYLTEAEAVEVLRRQMVARSDRIQISVRTTPTGDHRKVAANLWDKAQDHIRGSGTTGDYLLWQYGGISYSFSYSEKGREYEYDITYKPNEKYSNTIWYTTAAQEKWLSDYINGTMRPQLALDTKTTYQKVEAIYDWITEKVRYDYSHLNNNSYLLQFTAYAAVRNRTAVCQGYANLLYRLANDAGIDCRIITGGNHAWNIIQMNDGKYYCMDATWDEGKNSYSYFLKGLPEFSKTHTPETDPYNTPYWTSYVSKMSNTDYNSAFAAAPANVTMRTAAVSGKDIVVTWQQAAGAARYKVFRKDPVNTGWKVVATVSGLSYTDKNATAGVKYNYTVRGVNTDGALSPGFDRTGVSAMVPKAAAPANVTLGSAKAVSGGIQVTWQAASGAAKYNVYRKDASNTRWVVIGTVTGTSYTDKTVKAGVTYTYTVRGVSADGKTLSPGYNKTGVSATAPKNTAPANVTLGSAKAVNGGIQVTWQKAANAAKYNVYRKDASNTVWQVIATVTGTSYTDKSGTAG
;
A
#
# COMPACT_ATOMS: atom_id res chain seq x y z
N MET A 1 2.70 -36.11 -53.73
CA MET A 1 2.65 -35.91 -52.25
C MET A 1 1.63 -34.85 -51.81
N LYS A 2 1.52 -33.69 -52.48
CA LYS A 2 0.58 -32.62 -52.05
C LYS A 2 -0.92 -32.99 -52.11
N LYS A 3 -1.36 -33.81 -53.07
CA LYS A 3 -2.78 -34.25 -53.19
C LYS A 3 -3.21 -35.28 -52.14
N LYS A 4 -2.30 -36.12 -51.61
CA LYS A 4 -2.61 -37.06 -50.56
C LYS A 4 -2.67 -36.38 -49.18
N LEU A 5 -1.91 -35.29 -48.98
CA LEU A 5 -1.97 -34.50 -47.75
C LEU A 5 -3.29 -33.73 -47.66
N LEU A 6 -3.78 -33.21 -48.81
CA LEU A 6 -5.05 -32.46 -48.86
C LEU A 6 -6.27 -33.35 -48.60
N SER A 7 -6.24 -34.62 -49.08
CA SER A 7 -7.32 -35.56 -48.83
C SER A 7 -7.33 -36.08 -47.38
N LEU A 8 -6.16 -36.18 -46.74
CA LEU A 8 -6.07 -36.54 -45.33
C LEU A 8 -6.55 -35.38 -44.44
N LEU A 9 -6.23 -34.14 -44.81
CA LEU A 9 -6.71 -32.95 -44.12
C LEU A 9 -8.23 -32.78 -44.22
N LEU A 10 -8.81 -33.03 -45.44
CA LEU A 10 -10.26 -32.98 -45.64
C LEU A 10 -10.99 -34.10 -44.87
N ALA A 11 -10.42 -35.30 -44.81
CA ALA A 11 -10.98 -36.41 -44.01
C ALA A 11 -10.93 -36.14 -42.52
N LEU A 12 -9.85 -35.48 -42.02
CA LEU A 12 -9.75 -35.07 -40.63
C LEU A 12 -10.75 -33.99 -40.26
N VAL A 13 -10.97 -33.02 -41.17
CA VAL A 13 -11.96 -31.94 -40.96
C VAL A 13 -13.39 -32.49 -41.00
N MET A 14 -13.70 -33.46 -41.88
CA MET A 14 -15.04 -34.08 -41.91
C MET A 14 -15.32 -34.99 -40.70
N THR A 15 -14.29 -35.66 -40.15
CA THR A 15 -14.46 -36.47 -38.94
C THR A 15 -14.53 -35.58 -37.66
N ALA A 16 -13.86 -34.44 -37.66
CA ALA A 16 -13.93 -33.48 -36.54
C ALA A 16 -15.33 -32.83 -36.39
N THR A 17 -16.08 -32.69 -37.47
CA THR A 17 -17.45 -32.15 -37.45
C THR A 17 -18.51 -33.14 -36.97
N LEU A 18 -18.19 -34.43 -36.82
CA LEU A 18 -19.10 -35.49 -36.39
C LEU A 18 -18.85 -35.99 -34.94
N LEU A 19 -17.78 -35.55 -34.32
CA LEU A 19 -17.55 -35.84 -32.87
C LEU A 19 -18.21 -34.77 -31.99
N PRO A 20 -18.87 -35.17 -30.91
CA PRO A 20 -19.40 -34.18 -29.96
C PRO A 20 -18.23 -33.33 -29.43
N VAL A 21 -18.43 -32.02 -29.41
CA VAL A 21 -17.45 -31.00 -28.95
C VAL A 21 -16.76 -31.35 -27.63
N GLN A 22 -17.46 -32.10 -26.77
CA GLN A 22 -16.93 -32.62 -25.50
C GLN A 22 -15.80 -33.65 -25.66
N ALA A 23 -15.79 -34.43 -26.73
CA ALA A 23 -14.71 -35.40 -26.98
C ALA A 23 -13.44 -34.73 -27.54
N MET A 24 -13.57 -33.61 -28.26
CA MET A 24 -12.41 -32.85 -28.75
C MET A 24 -11.75 -31.98 -27.68
N ALA A 25 -12.49 -31.56 -26.66
CA ALA A 25 -11.95 -30.82 -25.53
C ALA A 25 -11.03 -31.67 -24.63
N ALA A 26 -11.21 -33.00 -24.65
CA ALA A 26 -10.34 -33.94 -23.91
C ALA A 26 -9.02 -34.24 -24.67
N GLU A 27 -8.93 -33.93 -25.97
CA GLU A 27 -7.73 -34.14 -26.82
C GLU A 27 -7.11 -32.81 -27.30
N GLY A 28 -7.00 -31.82 -26.39
CA GLY A 28 -6.47 -30.47 -26.68
C GLY A 28 -5.17 -30.43 -27.49
N GLY A 29 -4.33 -31.47 -27.38
CA GLY A 29 -3.08 -31.58 -28.12
C GLY A 29 -3.22 -31.82 -29.63
N LEU A 30 -4.33 -32.37 -30.14
CA LEU A 30 -4.50 -32.67 -31.58
C LEU A 30 -5.07 -31.49 -32.35
N ALA A 31 -6.03 -30.77 -31.76
CA ALA A 31 -6.63 -29.57 -32.36
C ALA A 31 -5.58 -28.46 -32.50
N GLU A 32 -4.75 -28.27 -31.47
CA GLU A 32 -3.70 -27.25 -31.44
C GLU A 32 -2.59 -27.51 -32.51
N ARG A 33 -2.21 -28.79 -32.72
CA ARG A 33 -1.27 -29.18 -33.80
C ARG A 33 -1.83 -28.93 -35.19
N CYS A 34 -3.14 -28.84 -35.35
CA CYS A 34 -3.81 -28.49 -36.61
C CYS A 34 -4.05 -27.00 -36.80
N GLY A 35 -3.57 -26.14 -35.88
CA GLY A 35 -3.77 -24.70 -35.95
C GLY A 35 -5.20 -24.26 -35.57
N LEU A 36 -5.92 -25.11 -34.81
CA LEU A 36 -7.24 -24.81 -34.27
C LEU A 36 -7.12 -24.43 -32.82
N LYS A 37 -7.87 -23.43 -32.37
CA LYS A 37 -8.02 -23.04 -30.96
C LYS A 37 -9.43 -23.30 -30.48
N THR A 38 -9.57 -23.74 -29.24
CA THR A 38 -10.86 -23.79 -28.55
C THR A 38 -11.18 -22.39 -28.04
N VAL A 39 -12.33 -21.87 -28.45
CA VAL A 39 -12.86 -20.59 -28.01
C VAL A 39 -14.11 -20.83 -27.17
N TYR A 40 -14.14 -20.22 -26.01
CA TYR A 40 -15.29 -20.22 -25.13
C TYR A 40 -16.06 -18.92 -25.31
N THR A 41 -17.38 -19.00 -25.43
CA THR A 41 -18.28 -17.85 -25.55
C THR A 41 -19.35 -17.94 -24.49
N GLY A 42 -19.74 -16.80 -23.93
CA GLY A 42 -20.81 -16.71 -22.97
C GLY A 42 -21.42 -15.31 -22.95
N GLU A 43 -22.44 -15.17 -22.16
CA GLU A 43 -23.21 -13.95 -22.02
C GLU A 43 -23.45 -13.65 -20.55
N TYR A 44 -23.64 -12.40 -20.25
CA TYR A 44 -24.18 -11.92 -18.99
C TYR A 44 -25.36 -11.01 -19.30
N VAL A 45 -26.46 -11.25 -18.63
CA VAL A 45 -27.63 -10.36 -18.61
C VAL A 45 -27.78 -9.83 -17.20
N ASN A 46 -27.72 -8.51 -17.06
CA ASN A 46 -27.88 -7.88 -15.77
C ASN A 46 -29.30 -8.19 -15.23
N PRO A 47 -29.43 -8.88 -14.08
CA PRO A 47 -30.72 -9.26 -13.54
C PRO A 47 -31.70 -8.11 -13.37
N LEU A 48 -31.17 -6.92 -13.04
CA LEU A 48 -31.95 -5.71 -12.81
C LEU A 48 -32.69 -5.21 -14.05
N TYR A 49 -32.22 -5.60 -15.23
CA TYR A 49 -32.79 -5.20 -16.52
C TYR A 49 -33.32 -6.37 -17.33
N ALA A 50 -33.30 -7.58 -16.78
CA ALA A 50 -33.72 -8.79 -17.50
C ALA A 50 -35.14 -8.65 -18.06
N ASP A 51 -36.08 -8.21 -17.24
CA ASP A 51 -37.47 -7.98 -17.65
C ASP A 51 -37.58 -6.87 -18.68
N ALA A 52 -36.88 -5.73 -18.47
CA ALA A 52 -36.89 -4.61 -19.41
C ALA A 52 -36.26 -4.97 -20.76
N LEU A 53 -35.32 -5.91 -20.78
CA LEU A 53 -34.68 -6.42 -21.98
C LEU A 53 -35.44 -7.58 -22.64
N GLY A 54 -36.50 -8.09 -21.99
CA GLY A 54 -37.21 -9.28 -22.43
C GLY A 54 -36.34 -10.54 -22.43
N ALA A 55 -35.42 -10.64 -21.47
CA ALA A 55 -34.51 -11.76 -21.36
C ALA A 55 -35.15 -12.93 -20.60
N GLU A 56 -35.04 -14.14 -21.17
CA GLU A 56 -35.56 -15.37 -20.53
C GLU A 56 -34.72 -15.82 -19.33
N THR A 57 -33.46 -15.41 -19.26
CA THR A 57 -32.52 -15.75 -18.19
C THR A 57 -31.67 -14.53 -17.85
N SER A 58 -31.21 -14.46 -16.60
CA SER A 58 -30.32 -13.41 -16.10
C SER A 58 -29.06 -14.00 -15.49
N GLY A 59 -28.05 -13.15 -15.26
CA GLY A 59 -26.75 -13.54 -14.73
C GLY A 59 -25.80 -14.11 -15.79
N TRP A 60 -24.74 -14.78 -15.34
CA TRP A 60 -23.73 -15.39 -16.20
C TRP A 60 -24.23 -16.70 -16.81
N SER A 61 -24.17 -16.81 -18.16
CA SER A 61 -24.38 -18.08 -18.84
C SER A 61 -23.20 -19.02 -18.62
N GLN A 62 -23.44 -20.35 -18.73
CA GLN A 62 -22.35 -21.31 -18.81
C GLN A 62 -21.60 -21.14 -20.13
N PRO A 63 -20.26 -21.04 -20.12
CA PRO A 63 -19.50 -20.87 -21.35
C PRO A 63 -19.64 -22.06 -22.30
N LYS A 64 -19.91 -21.79 -23.56
CA LYS A 64 -19.99 -22.79 -24.62
C LYS A 64 -18.67 -22.83 -25.40
N ALA A 65 -18.11 -24.03 -25.56
CA ALA A 65 -16.90 -24.23 -26.35
C ALA A 65 -17.21 -24.36 -27.84
N SER A 66 -16.40 -23.74 -28.69
CA SER A 66 -16.38 -23.91 -30.13
C SER A 66 -14.92 -23.98 -30.61
N THR A 67 -14.70 -24.55 -31.80
CA THR A 67 -13.37 -24.64 -32.38
C THR A 67 -13.25 -23.65 -33.54
N GLN A 68 -12.23 -22.82 -33.54
CA GLN A 68 -11.96 -21.83 -34.60
C GLN A 68 -10.51 -21.94 -35.06
N TRP A 69 -10.22 -21.51 -36.33
CA TRP A 69 -8.85 -21.39 -36.78
C TRP A 69 -8.09 -20.38 -35.93
N ALA A 70 -6.83 -20.68 -35.60
CA ALA A 70 -6.01 -19.79 -34.75
C ALA A 70 -5.83 -18.40 -35.37
N SER A 71 -5.86 -18.31 -36.72
CA SER A 71 -5.83 -17.04 -37.47
C SER A 71 -7.07 -16.18 -37.24
N ASP A 72 -8.21 -16.79 -36.91
CA ASP A 72 -9.50 -16.11 -36.78
C ASP A 72 -9.77 -15.71 -35.33
N VAL A 73 -8.95 -16.24 -34.38
CA VAL A 73 -8.99 -15.85 -32.96
C VAL A 73 -8.20 -14.56 -32.80
N GLN A 74 -8.91 -13.48 -32.51
CA GLN A 74 -8.24 -12.21 -32.20
C GLN A 74 -7.46 -12.34 -30.89
N THR A 75 -6.14 -12.50 -31.02
CA THR A 75 -5.21 -12.30 -29.92
C THR A 75 -4.74 -10.84 -29.96
N ALA A 76 -4.52 -10.21 -28.81
CA ALA A 76 -3.87 -8.91 -28.79
C ALA A 76 -2.45 -9.10 -29.34
N ALA A 77 -2.18 -8.57 -30.55
CA ALA A 77 -0.86 -8.66 -31.17
C ALA A 77 0.18 -8.03 -30.23
N ASN A 78 1.20 -8.80 -29.81
CA ASN A 78 2.23 -8.41 -28.85
C ASN A 78 1.76 -8.18 -27.40
N ALA A 79 0.73 -8.88 -26.94
CA ALA A 79 0.23 -8.71 -25.59
C ALA A 79 1.24 -9.22 -24.56
N THR A 80 1.68 -8.33 -23.67
CA THR A 80 2.23 -8.74 -22.38
C THR A 80 1.07 -9.24 -21.54
N TYR A 81 1.10 -10.49 -21.09
CA TYR A 81 0.08 -11.03 -20.21
C TYR A 81 0.17 -10.33 -18.86
N LEU A 82 -0.93 -9.72 -18.46
CA LEU A 82 -1.08 -9.03 -17.18
C LEU A 82 -1.29 -10.05 -16.05
N THR A 83 -0.92 -9.70 -14.84
CA THR A 83 -1.42 -10.39 -13.66
C THR A 83 -2.93 -10.16 -13.50
N GLU A 84 -3.61 -10.99 -12.71
CA GLU A 84 -5.05 -10.84 -12.46
C GLU A 84 -5.40 -9.45 -11.90
N ALA A 85 -4.60 -8.93 -10.95
CA ALA A 85 -4.82 -7.62 -10.36
C ALA A 85 -4.67 -6.48 -11.38
N GLU A 86 -3.64 -6.54 -12.22
CA GLU A 86 -3.44 -5.57 -13.31
C GLU A 86 -4.57 -5.63 -14.34
N ALA A 87 -5.03 -6.85 -14.69
CA ALA A 87 -6.13 -7.06 -15.63
C ALA A 87 -7.44 -6.47 -15.10
N VAL A 88 -7.74 -6.64 -13.80
CA VAL A 88 -8.90 -6.03 -13.12
C VAL A 88 -8.84 -4.50 -13.21
N GLU A 89 -7.67 -3.89 -12.98
CA GLU A 89 -7.52 -2.44 -13.05
C GLU A 89 -7.62 -1.91 -14.50
N VAL A 90 -7.06 -2.63 -15.48
CA VAL A 90 -7.21 -2.28 -16.91
C VAL A 90 -8.67 -2.38 -17.30
N LEU A 91 -9.36 -3.45 -16.92
CA LEU A 91 -10.78 -3.67 -17.20
C LEU A 91 -11.64 -2.56 -16.58
N ARG A 92 -11.44 -2.24 -15.31
CA ARG A 92 -12.15 -1.15 -14.63
C ARG A 92 -11.96 0.19 -15.33
N ARG A 93 -10.73 0.53 -15.73
CA ARG A 93 -10.47 1.78 -16.49
C ARG A 93 -11.21 1.81 -17.82
N GLN A 94 -11.26 0.70 -18.53
CA GLN A 94 -12.00 0.60 -19.79
C GLN A 94 -13.52 0.71 -19.59
N MET A 95 -14.05 0.14 -18.51
CA MET A 95 -15.44 0.29 -18.10
C MET A 95 -15.79 1.75 -17.78
N VAL A 96 -14.96 2.42 -16.99
CA VAL A 96 -15.14 3.85 -16.67
C VAL A 96 -15.06 4.72 -17.93
N ALA A 97 -14.19 4.36 -18.86
CA ALA A 97 -14.05 5.03 -20.15
C ALA A 97 -15.20 4.71 -21.14
N ARG A 98 -16.15 3.83 -20.76
CA ARG A 98 -17.26 3.39 -21.63
C ARG A 98 -16.83 2.73 -22.94
N SER A 99 -15.78 1.92 -22.88
CA SER A 99 -15.34 1.14 -24.04
C SER A 99 -16.36 0.05 -24.36
N ASP A 100 -16.84 0.02 -25.60
CA ASP A 100 -17.80 -1.01 -26.06
C ASP A 100 -17.12 -2.31 -26.53
N ARG A 101 -15.80 -2.30 -26.65
CA ARG A 101 -15.00 -3.49 -26.91
C ARG A 101 -13.76 -3.47 -26.05
N ILE A 102 -13.63 -4.46 -25.18
CA ILE A 102 -12.51 -4.55 -24.24
C ILE A 102 -11.77 -5.87 -24.49
N GLN A 103 -10.47 -5.80 -24.74
CA GLN A 103 -9.60 -6.94 -24.92
C GLN A 103 -8.54 -6.96 -23.84
N ILE A 104 -8.35 -8.12 -23.20
CA ILE A 104 -7.40 -8.30 -22.10
C ILE A 104 -6.68 -9.63 -22.28
N SER A 105 -5.35 -9.61 -22.17
CA SER A 105 -4.53 -10.82 -22.03
C SER A 105 -4.08 -10.95 -20.58
N VAL A 106 -4.41 -12.06 -19.93
CA VAL A 106 -4.14 -12.26 -18.50
C VAL A 106 -3.49 -13.61 -18.24
N ARG A 107 -2.51 -13.63 -17.33
CA ARG A 107 -1.91 -14.86 -16.79
C ARG A 107 -2.32 -15.01 -15.34
N THR A 108 -2.94 -16.14 -15.01
CA THR A 108 -3.41 -16.40 -13.65
C THR A 108 -3.48 -17.90 -13.36
N THR A 109 -3.43 -18.24 -12.07
CA THR A 109 -3.79 -19.58 -11.57
C THR A 109 -5.22 -19.50 -11.05
N PRO A 110 -6.23 -19.93 -11.82
CA PRO A 110 -7.62 -19.76 -11.41
C PRO A 110 -7.93 -20.60 -10.18
N THR A 111 -8.68 -20.00 -9.26
CA THR A 111 -9.26 -20.71 -8.12
C THR A 111 -10.63 -21.28 -8.55
N GLY A 112 -10.70 -22.58 -8.74
CA GLY A 112 -11.93 -23.27 -9.18
C GLY A 112 -12.02 -23.47 -10.69
N ASP A 113 -13.21 -23.31 -11.27
CA ASP A 113 -13.44 -23.53 -12.69
C ASP A 113 -12.78 -22.42 -13.54
N HIS A 114 -11.71 -22.78 -14.25
CA HIS A 114 -10.95 -21.87 -15.11
C HIS A 114 -11.80 -21.24 -16.23
N ARG A 115 -12.93 -21.84 -16.59
CA ARG A 115 -13.86 -21.29 -17.59
C ARG A 115 -14.62 -20.06 -17.10
N LYS A 116 -14.61 -19.79 -15.79
CA LYS A 116 -15.23 -18.60 -15.19
C LYS A 116 -14.31 -17.38 -15.12
N VAL A 117 -13.09 -17.46 -15.66
CA VAL A 117 -12.09 -16.37 -15.56
C VAL A 117 -12.65 -15.03 -16.06
N ALA A 118 -13.34 -15.03 -17.22
CA ALA A 118 -13.91 -13.81 -17.80
C ALA A 118 -14.98 -13.20 -16.88
N ALA A 119 -15.89 -14.03 -16.35
CA ALA A 119 -16.90 -13.59 -15.38
C ALA A 119 -16.25 -13.01 -14.12
N ASN A 120 -15.32 -13.74 -13.51
CA ASN A 120 -14.65 -13.33 -12.28
C ASN A 120 -13.88 -12.00 -12.42
N LEU A 121 -13.23 -11.78 -13.56
CA LEU A 121 -12.52 -10.51 -13.82
C LEU A 121 -13.49 -9.35 -13.98
N TRP A 122 -14.61 -9.56 -14.70
CA TRP A 122 -15.65 -8.55 -14.87
C TRP A 122 -16.28 -8.16 -13.54
N ASP A 123 -16.66 -9.14 -12.72
CA ASP A 123 -17.25 -8.91 -11.40
C ASP A 123 -16.27 -8.14 -10.49
N LYS A 124 -14.99 -8.57 -10.41
CA LYS A 124 -13.96 -7.87 -9.63
C LYS A 124 -13.68 -6.44 -10.11
N ALA A 125 -13.81 -6.18 -11.42
CA ALA A 125 -13.63 -4.84 -11.96
C ALA A 125 -14.75 -3.87 -11.53
N GLN A 126 -15.91 -4.40 -11.12
CA GLN A 126 -17.03 -3.64 -10.58
C GLN A 126 -17.03 -3.53 -9.05
N ASP A 127 -15.98 -4.00 -8.38
CA ASP A 127 -15.88 -3.85 -6.92
C ASP A 127 -15.97 -2.37 -6.52
N HIS A 128 -16.72 -2.14 -5.44
CA HIS A 128 -16.88 -0.80 -4.89
C HIS A 128 -15.55 -0.26 -4.34
N ILE A 129 -15.18 0.93 -4.80
CA ILE A 129 -14.01 1.67 -4.30
C ILE A 129 -14.53 2.90 -3.55
N ARG A 130 -14.33 2.92 -2.24
CA ARG A 130 -14.72 4.06 -1.40
C ARG A 130 -14.09 5.36 -1.89
N GLY A 131 -14.90 6.40 -2.03
CA GLY A 131 -14.46 7.70 -2.52
C GLY A 131 -14.40 7.82 -4.05
N SER A 132 -14.90 6.81 -4.78
CA SER A 132 -15.05 6.85 -6.23
C SER A 132 -16.50 6.71 -6.65
N GLY A 133 -17.09 7.77 -7.17
CA GLY A 133 -18.46 7.77 -7.69
C GLY A 133 -18.59 7.14 -9.09
N THR A 134 -17.49 6.76 -9.74
CA THR A 134 -17.48 6.19 -11.11
C THR A 134 -17.26 4.69 -11.16
N THR A 135 -17.07 4.05 -10.02
CA THR A 135 -16.79 2.59 -9.88
C THR A 135 -17.88 1.91 -9.08
N GLY A 136 -17.76 0.61 -8.88
CA GLY A 136 -18.70 -0.14 -8.04
C GLY A 136 -20.11 -0.15 -8.61
N ASP A 137 -21.08 0.16 -7.76
CA ASP A 137 -22.49 0.15 -8.13
C ASP A 137 -22.80 1.05 -9.33
N TYR A 138 -22.06 2.16 -9.50
CA TYR A 138 -22.22 3.04 -10.65
C TYR A 138 -21.91 2.35 -11.98
N LEU A 139 -20.95 1.43 -12.01
CA LEU A 139 -20.70 0.60 -13.21
C LEU A 139 -21.76 -0.48 -13.37
N LEU A 140 -22.08 -1.19 -12.30
CA LEU A 140 -23.05 -2.28 -12.30
C LEU A 140 -24.43 -1.85 -12.83
N TRP A 141 -24.85 -0.61 -12.53
CA TRP A 141 -26.16 -0.08 -12.90
C TRP A 141 -26.19 0.71 -14.22
N GLN A 142 -25.15 0.59 -15.06
CA GLN A 142 -25.04 1.37 -16.30
C GLN A 142 -25.05 0.51 -17.57
N TYR A 143 -25.35 -0.78 -17.49
CA TYR A 143 -25.43 -1.69 -18.63
C TYR A 143 -26.43 -2.82 -18.41
N GLY A 144 -27.04 -3.29 -19.53
CA GLY A 144 -28.02 -4.37 -19.48
C GLY A 144 -27.43 -5.77 -19.67
N GLY A 145 -26.32 -5.88 -20.40
CA GLY A 145 -25.67 -7.16 -20.62
C GLY A 145 -24.47 -7.07 -21.54
N ILE A 146 -23.64 -8.10 -21.51
CA ILE A 146 -22.46 -8.25 -22.36
C ILE A 146 -22.40 -9.64 -22.96
N SER A 147 -21.71 -9.75 -24.09
CA SER A 147 -21.17 -11.00 -24.63
C SER A 147 -19.67 -11.04 -24.38
N TYR A 148 -19.13 -12.21 -24.09
CA TYR A 148 -17.70 -12.40 -23.97
C TYR A 148 -17.22 -13.63 -24.73
N SER A 149 -15.95 -13.61 -25.11
CA SER A 149 -15.26 -14.76 -25.67
C SER A 149 -13.85 -14.83 -25.11
N PHE A 150 -13.33 -16.03 -24.95
CA PHE A 150 -11.93 -16.22 -24.59
C PHE A 150 -11.36 -17.52 -25.16
N SER A 151 -10.05 -17.51 -25.37
CA SER A 151 -9.22 -18.71 -25.55
C SER A 151 -8.15 -18.73 -24.47
N TYR A 152 -7.56 -19.89 -24.23
CA TYR A 152 -6.46 -20.01 -23.25
C TYR A 152 -5.40 -21.00 -23.72
N SER A 153 -4.21 -20.91 -23.10
CA SER A 153 -3.15 -21.89 -23.17
C SER A 153 -2.64 -22.20 -21.76
N GLU A 154 -2.31 -23.48 -21.52
CA GLU A 154 -1.75 -23.91 -20.23
C GLU A 154 -0.24 -23.68 -20.20
N LYS A 155 0.25 -23.15 -19.07
CA LYS A 155 1.65 -22.86 -18.79
C LYS A 155 2.05 -23.44 -17.41
N GLY A 156 2.13 -24.76 -17.33
CA GLY A 156 2.37 -25.45 -16.06
C GLY A 156 1.16 -25.38 -15.14
N ARG A 157 1.25 -24.57 -14.07
CA ARG A 157 0.13 -24.36 -13.12
C ARG A 157 -0.68 -23.11 -13.42
N GLU A 158 -0.24 -22.31 -14.37
CA GLU A 158 -0.88 -21.07 -14.77
C GLU A 158 -1.56 -21.24 -16.12
N TYR A 159 -2.50 -20.35 -16.40
CA TYR A 159 -3.19 -20.25 -17.67
C TYR A 159 -3.00 -18.84 -18.22
N GLU A 160 -2.75 -18.76 -19.52
CA GLU A 160 -2.72 -17.51 -20.29
C GLU A 160 -4.03 -17.42 -21.04
N TYR A 161 -4.81 -16.38 -20.79
CA TYR A 161 -6.10 -16.13 -21.41
C TYR A 161 -6.06 -14.89 -22.28
N ASP A 162 -6.69 -14.98 -23.44
CA ASP A 162 -7.04 -13.82 -24.28
C ASP A 162 -8.57 -13.68 -24.25
N ILE A 163 -9.04 -12.59 -23.64
CA ILE A 163 -10.45 -12.36 -23.36
C ILE A 163 -10.94 -11.12 -24.11
N THR A 164 -12.11 -11.22 -24.73
CA THR A 164 -12.81 -10.08 -25.35
C THR A 164 -14.21 -9.95 -24.75
N TYR A 165 -14.56 -8.74 -24.30
CA TYR A 165 -15.92 -8.35 -23.95
C TYR A 165 -16.46 -7.39 -25.00
N LYS A 166 -17.72 -7.55 -25.36
CA LYS A 166 -18.43 -6.73 -26.34
C LYS A 166 -19.91 -6.60 -26.01
N PRO A 167 -20.65 -5.70 -26.68
CA PRO A 167 -22.11 -5.62 -26.50
C PRO A 167 -22.76 -6.98 -26.70
N ASN A 168 -23.81 -7.24 -25.94
CA ASN A 168 -24.74 -8.31 -26.25
C ASN A 168 -25.74 -7.78 -27.30
N GLU A 169 -25.44 -8.05 -28.57
CA GLU A 169 -26.17 -7.52 -29.73
C GLU A 169 -27.66 -7.90 -29.76
N LYS A 170 -28.05 -8.92 -28.97
CA LYS A 170 -29.45 -9.27 -28.76
C LYS A 170 -30.25 -8.18 -28.05
N TYR A 171 -29.57 -7.40 -27.19
CA TYR A 171 -30.21 -6.41 -26.33
C TYR A 171 -29.76 -4.99 -26.65
N SER A 172 -28.51 -4.77 -27.09
CA SER A 172 -27.98 -3.46 -27.37
C SER A 172 -26.75 -3.52 -28.29
N ASN A 173 -26.54 -2.49 -29.08
CA ASN A 173 -25.32 -2.29 -29.88
C ASN A 173 -24.17 -1.67 -29.08
N THR A 174 -24.40 -1.27 -27.83
CA THR A 174 -23.42 -0.73 -26.88
C THR A 174 -23.46 -1.51 -25.57
N ILE A 175 -22.36 -1.62 -24.88
CA ILE A 175 -22.34 -2.18 -23.52
C ILE A 175 -23.11 -1.22 -22.58
N TRP A 176 -22.84 0.07 -22.70
CA TRP A 176 -23.18 1.09 -21.71
C TRP A 176 -24.44 1.87 -22.08
N TYR A 177 -25.19 2.32 -21.07
CA TYR A 177 -26.35 3.21 -21.25
C TYR A 177 -25.95 4.66 -21.52
N THR A 178 -24.71 5.03 -21.18
CA THR A 178 -24.10 6.33 -21.47
C THR A 178 -22.88 6.18 -22.36
N THR A 179 -22.62 7.16 -23.20
CA THR A 179 -21.37 7.25 -23.97
C THR A 179 -20.24 7.87 -23.14
N ALA A 180 -19.00 7.68 -23.58
CA ALA A 180 -17.84 8.33 -22.96
C ALA A 180 -17.97 9.87 -22.92
N ALA A 181 -18.53 10.47 -23.97
CA ALA A 181 -18.77 11.91 -24.01
C ALA A 181 -19.80 12.38 -22.96
N GLN A 182 -20.86 11.60 -22.76
CA GLN A 182 -21.88 11.89 -21.75
C GLN A 182 -21.33 11.78 -20.33
N GLU A 183 -20.51 10.74 -20.04
CA GLU A 183 -19.85 10.58 -18.75
C GLU A 183 -18.81 11.68 -18.49
N LYS A 184 -18.05 12.06 -19.49
CA LYS A 184 -17.13 13.18 -19.40
C LYS A 184 -17.88 14.47 -19.09
N TRP A 185 -18.94 14.77 -19.84
CA TRP A 185 -19.77 15.94 -19.58
C TRP A 185 -20.33 15.96 -18.16
N LEU A 186 -20.86 14.81 -17.69
CA LEU A 186 -21.40 14.69 -16.34
C LEU A 186 -20.31 14.94 -15.28
N SER A 187 -19.12 14.36 -15.47
CA SER A 187 -17.98 14.55 -14.57
C SER A 187 -17.54 16.02 -14.52
N ASP A 188 -17.42 16.67 -15.67
CA ASP A 188 -17.06 18.08 -15.78
C ASP A 188 -18.11 18.98 -15.10
N TYR A 189 -19.40 18.68 -15.30
CA TYR A 189 -20.51 19.43 -14.70
C TYR A 189 -20.58 19.23 -13.18
N ILE A 190 -20.39 18.01 -12.70
CA ILE A 190 -20.32 17.73 -11.25
C ILE A 190 -19.17 18.51 -10.63
N ASN A 191 -17.96 18.41 -11.18
CA ASN A 191 -16.78 19.03 -10.60
C ASN A 191 -16.75 20.55 -10.75
N GLY A 192 -17.13 21.07 -11.92
CA GLY A 192 -17.07 22.50 -12.25
C GLY A 192 -18.28 23.30 -11.81
N THR A 193 -19.43 22.66 -11.61
CA THR A 193 -20.68 23.37 -11.31
C THR A 193 -21.34 22.90 -10.03
N MET A 194 -21.68 21.60 -9.93
CA MET A 194 -22.48 21.12 -8.80
C MET A 194 -21.68 21.15 -7.49
N ARG A 195 -20.46 20.71 -7.50
CA ARG A 195 -19.59 20.61 -6.33
C ARG A 195 -19.35 21.99 -5.68
N PRO A 196 -19.00 23.06 -6.44
CA PRO A 196 -18.94 24.41 -5.91
C PRO A 196 -20.30 24.97 -5.47
N GLN A 197 -21.35 24.78 -6.27
CA GLN A 197 -22.71 25.27 -5.96
C GLN A 197 -23.25 24.68 -4.66
N LEU A 198 -23.01 23.38 -4.43
CA LEU A 198 -23.42 22.67 -3.22
C LEU A 198 -22.42 22.84 -2.07
N ALA A 199 -21.30 23.52 -2.30
CA ALA A 199 -20.20 23.74 -1.34
C ALA A 199 -19.69 22.42 -0.72
N LEU A 200 -19.58 21.34 -1.51
CA LEU A 200 -19.29 20.01 -1.00
C LEU A 200 -17.90 19.89 -0.34
N ASP A 201 -16.96 20.77 -0.64
CA ASP A 201 -15.61 20.73 -0.07
C ASP A 201 -15.51 21.36 1.32
N THR A 202 -16.49 22.17 1.71
CA THR A 202 -16.46 22.95 2.96
C THR A 202 -17.49 22.51 3.99
N LYS A 203 -18.52 21.79 3.59
CA LYS A 203 -19.60 21.31 4.43
C LYS A 203 -19.22 20.08 5.27
N THR A 204 -19.89 19.89 6.40
CA THR A 204 -19.84 18.65 7.17
C THR A 204 -20.48 17.51 6.38
N THR A 205 -20.28 16.26 6.80
CA THR A 205 -20.87 15.09 6.13
C THR A 205 -22.40 15.22 6.05
N TYR A 206 -23.08 15.53 7.15
CA TYR A 206 -24.53 15.75 7.15
C TYR A 206 -24.95 16.83 6.15
N GLN A 207 -24.31 17.99 6.19
CA GLN A 207 -24.64 19.09 5.29
C GLN A 207 -24.36 18.81 3.82
N LYS A 208 -23.38 17.94 3.52
CA LYS A 208 -23.14 17.46 2.16
C LYS A 208 -24.28 16.56 1.69
N VAL A 209 -24.63 15.57 2.52
CA VAL A 209 -25.71 14.62 2.23
C VAL A 209 -27.04 15.35 2.05
N GLU A 210 -27.36 16.28 2.95
CA GLU A 210 -28.54 17.13 2.87
C GLU A 210 -28.56 17.95 1.58
N ALA A 211 -27.48 18.66 1.26
CA ALA A 211 -27.40 19.49 0.04
C ALA A 211 -27.50 18.65 -1.26
N ILE A 212 -26.93 17.43 -1.28
CA ILE A 212 -27.07 16.51 -2.41
C ILE A 212 -28.51 16.05 -2.55
N TYR A 213 -29.11 15.65 -1.43
CA TYR A 213 -30.49 15.14 -1.40
C TYR A 213 -31.49 16.21 -1.83
N ASP A 214 -31.39 17.41 -1.26
CA ASP A 214 -32.25 18.55 -1.59
C ASP A 214 -32.15 18.89 -3.08
N TRP A 215 -30.93 18.94 -3.62
CA TRP A 215 -30.75 19.22 -5.03
C TRP A 215 -31.44 18.18 -5.92
N ILE A 216 -31.30 16.89 -5.58
CA ILE A 216 -31.90 15.80 -6.36
C ILE A 216 -33.43 15.88 -6.28
N THR A 217 -33.99 15.95 -5.08
CA THR A 217 -35.44 15.94 -4.87
C THR A 217 -36.12 17.20 -5.42
N GLU A 218 -35.43 18.34 -5.42
CA GLU A 218 -35.93 19.59 -5.96
C GLU A 218 -35.79 19.70 -7.49
N LYS A 219 -34.67 19.22 -8.07
CA LYS A 219 -34.33 19.52 -9.47
C LYS A 219 -34.59 18.37 -10.44
N VAL A 220 -34.74 17.15 -9.98
CA VAL A 220 -35.04 15.98 -10.82
C VAL A 220 -36.51 15.64 -10.71
N ARG A 221 -37.15 15.24 -11.81
CA ARG A 221 -38.54 14.79 -11.89
C ARG A 221 -38.60 13.36 -12.38
N TYR A 222 -39.58 12.60 -11.90
CA TYR A 222 -39.76 11.21 -12.30
C TYR A 222 -40.16 11.12 -13.78
N ASP A 223 -39.51 10.24 -14.53
CA ASP A 223 -39.71 10.12 -15.98
C ASP A 223 -40.89 9.17 -16.31
N TYR A 224 -42.09 9.64 -16.10
CA TYR A 224 -43.29 8.89 -16.46
C TYR A 224 -43.45 8.72 -17.99
N SER A 225 -42.84 9.59 -18.79
CA SER A 225 -42.98 9.57 -20.25
C SER A 225 -42.29 8.40 -20.94
N HIS A 226 -41.24 7.86 -20.31
CA HIS A 226 -40.47 6.75 -20.83
C HIS A 226 -40.62 5.44 -20.05
N LEU A 227 -41.53 5.38 -19.07
CA LEU A 227 -41.69 4.23 -18.15
C LEU A 227 -41.88 2.88 -18.89
N ASN A 228 -42.54 2.91 -20.04
CA ASN A 228 -42.82 1.72 -20.87
C ASN A 228 -41.94 1.68 -22.14
N ASN A 229 -40.91 2.52 -22.20
CA ASN A 229 -40.00 2.58 -23.34
C ASN A 229 -38.64 1.92 -22.99
N ASN A 230 -38.58 0.60 -23.12
CA ASN A 230 -37.40 -0.18 -22.80
C ASN A 230 -36.18 0.15 -23.68
N SER A 231 -36.35 0.89 -24.79
CA SER A 231 -35.25 1.34 -25.63
C SER A 231 -34.65 2.68 -25.19
N TYR A 232 -35.31 3.41 -24.29
CA TYR A 232 -34.77 4.68 -23.76
C TYR A 232 -33.96 4.44 -22.47
N LEU A 233 -32.79 3.84 -22.63
CA LEU A 233 -31.94 3.42 -21.52
C LEU A 233 -31.37 4.57 -20.67
N LEU A 234 -31.33 5.80 -21.23
CA LEU A 234 -30.83 6.98 -20.50
C LEU A 234 -31.63 7.28 -19.25
N GLN A 235 -32.92 6.92 -19.16
CA GLN A 235 -33.76 7.17 -17.98
C GLN A 235 -33.19 6.55 -16.70
N PHE A 236 -32.35 5.51 -16.82
CA PHE A 236 -31.71 4.81 -15.70
C PHE A 236 -30.40 5.48 -15.22
N THR A 237 -30.00 6.60 -15.79
CA THR A 237 -28.65 7.13 -15.63
C THR A 237 -28.60 8.44 -14.83
N ALA A 238 -27.50 8.66 -14.10
CA ALA A 238 -27.22 9.96 -13.47
C ALA A 238 -27.07 11.09 -14.51
N TYR A 239 -26.64 10.78 -15.74
CA TYR A 239 -26.56 11.75 -16.83
C TYR A 239 -27.93 12.34 -17.16
N ALA A 240 -28.96 11.53 -17.31
CA ALA A 240 -30.32 12.02 -17.57
C ALA A 240 -30.85 12.82 -16.38
N ALA A 241 -30.67 12.34 -15.16
CA ALA A 241 -31.08 13.06 -13.96
C ALA A 241 -30.47 14.47 -13.89
N VAL A 242 -29.22 14.66 -14.31
CA VAL A 242 -28.57 15.99 -14.33
C VAL A 242 -28.90 16.76 -15.59
N ARG A 243 -28.77 16.16 -16.76
CA ARG A 243 -28.88 16.87 -18.05
C ARG A 243 -30.32 17.17 -18.43
N ASN A 244 -31.18 16.16 -18.32
CA ASN A 244 -32.58 16.24 -18.73
C ASN A 244 -33.50 16.67 -17.58
N ARG A 245 -33.01 16.62 -16.32
CA ARG A 245 -33.82 16.83 -15.10
C ARG A 245 -34.94 15.82 -14.95
N THR A 246 -34.82 14.67 -15.62
CA THR A 246 -35.77 13.56 -15.54
C THR A 246 -35.03 12.23 -15.47
N ALA A 247 -35.51 11.32 -14.63
CA ALA A 247 -35.00 9.97 -14.50
C ALA A 247 -36.04 9.08 -13.81
N VAL A 248 -35.89 7.78 -13.91
CA VAL A 248 -36.59 6.83 -13.02
C VAL A 248 -35.78 6.59 -11.73
N CYS A 249 -36.29 5.84 -10.78
CA CYS A 249 -35.66 5.60 -9.47
C CYS A 249 -34.16 5.25 -9.55
N GLN A 250 -33.80 4.44 -10.53
CA GLN A 250 -32.41 4.05 -10.80
C GLN A 250 -31.50 5.25 -11.11
N GLY A 251 -31.98 6.21 -11.90
CA GLY A 251 -31.21 7.43 -12.21
C GLY A 251 -31.04 8.36 -11.01
N TYR A 252 -32.06 8.43 -10.12
CA TYR A 252 -31.95 9.12 -8.83
C TYR A 252 -30.88 8.44 -7.95
N ALA A 253 -30.97 7.12 -7.80
CA ALA A 253 -30.03 6.37 -6.99
C ALA A 253 -28.58 6.46 -7.52
N ASN A 254 -28.40 6.39 -8.85
CA ASN A 254 -27.11 6.56 -9.49
C ASN A 254 -26.53 7.96 -9.26
N LEU A 255 -27.35 9.01 -9.32
CA LEU A 255 -26.87 10.38 -9.11
C LEU A 255 -26.48 10.60 -7.65
N LEU A 256 -27.27 10.11 -6.70
CA LEU A 256 -26.97 10.21 -5.28
C LEU A 256 -25.68 9.43 -4.96
N TYR A 257 -25.55 8.19 -5.45
CA TYR A 257 -24.31 7.40 -5.35
C TYR A 257 -23.09 8.17 -5.85
N ARG A 258 -23.20 8.73 -7.07
CA ARG A 258 -22.11 9.46 -7.73
C ARG A 258 -21.65 10.65 -6.89
N LEU A 259 -22.57 11.53 -6.51
CA LEU A 259 -22.25 12.75 -5.75
C LEU A 259 -21.73 12.45 -4.35
N ALA A 260 -22.31 11.48 -3.65
CA ALA A 260 -21.90 11.11 -2.30
C ALA A 260 -20.48 10.52 -2.29
N ASN A 261 -20.20 9.53 -3.16
CA ASN A 261 -18.88 8.91 -3.22
C ASN A 261 -17.80 9.90 -3.71
N ASP A 262 -18.08 10.75 -4.70
CA ASP A 262 -17.16 11.79 -5.14
C ASP A 262 -16.91 12.84 -4.03
N ALA A 263 -17.84 13.02 -3.09
CA ALA A 263 -17.68 13.86 -1.89
C ALA A 263 -16.99 13.14 -0.72
N GLY A 264 -16.55 11.88 -0.92
CA GLY A 264 -15.84 11.04 0.08
C GLY A 264 -16.76 10.34 1.08
N ILE A 265 -18.07 10.23 0.80
CA ILE A 265 -19.07 9.60 1.66
C ILE A 265 -19.45 8.25 1.05
N ASP A 266 -19.29 7.18 1.80
CA ASP A 266 -19.60 5.83 1.34
C ASP A 266 -21.10 5.65 1.14
N CYS A 267 -21.51 5.47 -0.11
CA CYS A 267 -22.90 5.31 -0.53
C CYS A 267 -23.02 4.08 -1.41
N ARG A 268 -24.10 3.31 -1.24
CA ARG A 268 -24.38 2.13 -2.05
C ARG A 268 -25.80 2.24 -2.62
N ILE A 269 -26.05 1.49 -3.68
CA ILE A 269 -27.37 1.37 -4.31
C ILE A 269 -27.99 0.03 -3.89
N ILE A 270 -29.22 0.05 -3.44
CA ILE A 270 -30.00 -1.13 -3.06
C ILE A 270 -31.25 -1.17 -3.93
N THR A 271 -31.73 -2.36 -4.25
CA THR A 271 -32.95 -2.57 -5.04
C THR A 271 -33.92 -3.51 -4.34
N GLY A 272 -35.17 -3.40 -4.72
CA GLY A 272 -36.25 -4.27 -4.28
C GLY A 272 -37.61 -3.84 -4.84
N GLY A 273 -38.41 -4.81 -5.28
CA GLY A 273 -39.75 -4.54 -5.79
C GLY A 273 -39.78 -3.59 -6.99
N ASN A 274 -38.92 -3.77 -7.97
CA ASN A 274 -38.75 -2.88 -9.14
C ASN A 274 -38.40 -1.43 -8.78
N HIS A 275 -37.74 -1.22 -7.65
CA HIS A 275 -37.35 0.09 -7.16
C HIS A 275 -35.88 0.10 -6.76
N ALA A 276 -35.24 1.28 -6.82
CA ALA A 276 -33.86 1.50 -6.41
C ALA A 276 -33.76 2.69 -5.46
N TRP A 277 -32.95 2.52 -4.40
CA TRP A 277 -32.67 3.55 -3.40
C TRP A 277 -31.23 3.47 -2.93
N ASN A 278 -30.84 4.25 -1.95
CA ASN A 278 -29.47 4.28 -1.45
C ASN A 278 -29.39 3.93 0.05
N ILE A 279 -28.23 3.40 0.45
CA ILE A 279 -27.76 3.44 1.82
C ILE A 279 -26.47 4.26 1.86
N ILE A 280 -26.30 5.05 2.92
CA ILE A 280 -25.18 5.97 3.06
C ILE A 280 -24.55 5.89 4.45
N GLN A 281 -23.21 5.88 4.52
CA GLN A 281 -22.50 5.83 5.79
C GLN A 281 -22.30 7.23 6.36
N MET A 282 -22.81 7.44 7.56
CA MET A 282 -22.59 8.67 8.31
C MET A 282 -21.37 8.56 9.22
N ASN A 283 -20.96 9.67 9.84
CA ASN A 283 -19.73 9.73 10.65
C ASN A 283 -19.78 8.94 11.96
N ASP A 284 -20.93 8.47 12.38
CA ASP A 284 -21.08 7.51 13.49
C ASP A 284 -20.68 6.07 13.08
N GLY A 285 -20.34 5.87 11.82
CA GLY A 285 -19.94 4.59 11.23
C GLY A 285 -21.09 3.70 10.79
N LYS A 286 -22.35 4.12 11.01
CA LYS A 286 -23.54 3.38 10.62
C LYS A 286 -24.06 3.81 9.25
N TYR A 287 -24.81 2.92 8.63
CA TYR A 287 -25.50 3.20 7.38
C TYR A 287 -26.97 3.58 7.65
N TYR A 288 -27.48 4.49 6.83
CA TYR A 288 -28.84 4.99 6.85
C TYR A 288 -29.47 4.87 5.47
N CYS A 289 -30.76 4.56 5.42
CA CYS A 289 -31.50 4.46 4.17
C CYS A 289 -31.92 5.83 3.66
N MET A 290 -31.92 5.98 2.33
CA MET A 290 -32.33 7.21 1.64
C MET A 290 -33.05 6.87 0.34
N ASP A 291 -34.20 7.50 0.11
CA ASP A 291 -34.90 7.42 -1.17
C ASP A 291 -35.31 8.82 -1.67
N ALA A 292 -34.46 9.36 -2.55
CA ALA A 292 -34.72 10.66 -3.16
C ALA A 292 -35.86 10.64 -4.19
N THR A 293 -36.25 9.47 -4.71
CA THR A 293 -37.35 9.31 -5.64
C THR A 293 -38.69 9.55 -4.95
N TRP A 294 -38.87 8.94 -3.77
CA TRP A 294 -40.14 9.04 -3.05
C TRP A 294 -40.32 10.37 -2.32
N ASP A 295 -39.26 11.12 -2.12
CA ASP A 295 -39.30 12.51 -1.61
C ASP A 295 -39.26 13.58 -2.73
N GLU A 296 -39.31 13.18 -4.01
CA GLU A 296 -39.29 14.08 -5.16
C GLU A 296 -40.42 15.14 -5.05
N GLY A 297 -40.02 16.40 -5.19
CA GLY A 297 -40.95 17.54 -5.16
C GLY A 297 -41.64 17.79 -3.82
N LYS A 298 -41.32 17.02 -2.79
CA LYS A 298 -41.86 17.16 -1.45
C LYS A 298 -40.86 17.92 -0.57
N ASN A 299 -41.31 18.96 0.11
CA ASN A 299 -40.52 19.64 1.14
C ASN A 299 -40.50 18.80 2.46
N SER A 300 -40.22 17.50 2.36
CA SER A 300 -40.22 16.57 3.50
C SER A 300 -39.06 15.60 3.40
N TYR A 301 -38.52 15.21 4.52
CA TYR A 301 -37.49 14.18 4.65
C TYR A 301 -38.09 12.84 5.10
N SER A 302 -39.18 12.41 4.42
CA SER A 302 -39.85 11.14 4.77
C SER A 302 -38.94 9.94 4.60
N TYR A 303 -38.00 10.02 3.64
CA TYR A 303 -37.05 8.96 3.30
C TYR A 303 -35.58 9.42 3.35
N PHE A 304 -35.28 10.43 4.15
CA PHE A 304 -33.93 10.97 4.33
C PHE A 304 -33.28 10.43 5.60
N LEU A 305 -32.14 9.76 5.49
CA LEU A 305 -31.33 9.23 6.58
C LEU A 305 -32.14 8.40 7.60
N LYS A 306 -32.98 7.52 7.10
CA LYS A 306 -33.87 6.65 7.91
C LYS A 306 -33.14 5.46 8.49
N GLY A 307 -33.54 5.08 9.71
CA GLY A 307 -33.14 3.80 10.29
C GLY A 307 -33.81 2.62 9.58
N LEU A 308 -33.15 1.46 9.58
CA LEU A 308 -33.62 0.28 8.87
C LEU A 308 -35.03 -0.17 9.27
N PRO A 309 -35.42 -0.25 10.56
CA PRO A 309 -36.77 -0.71 10.94
C PRO A 309 -37.88 0.18 10.40
N GLU A 310 -37.70 1.49 10.36
CA GLU A 310 -38.69 2.43 9.82
C GLU A 310 -38.74 2.33 8.30
N PHE A 311 -37.60 2.29 7.64
CA PHE A 311 -37.50 2.22 6.19
C PHE A 311 -38.04 0.91 5.62
N SER A 312 -37.83 -0.22 6.32
CA SER A 312 -38.30 -1.55 5.93
C SER A 312 -39.82 -1.73 5.93
N LYS A 313 -40.57 -0.78 6.47
CA LYS A 313 -42.03 -0.79 6.37
C LYS A 313 -42.52 -0.59 4.93
N THR A 314 -41.73 0.02 4.09
CA THR A 314 -42.07 0.37 2.71
C THR A 314 -41.09 -0.18 1.68
N HIS A 315 -39.86 -0.54 2.10
CA HIS A 315 -38.79 -0.98 1.22
C HIS A 315 -38.27 -2.35 1.66
N THR A 316 -38.36 -3.33 0.79
CA THR A 316 -37.82 -4.68 1.03
C THR A 316 -36.74 -4.94 -0.01
N PRO A 317 -35.45 -5.10 0.39
CA PRO A 317 -34.37 -5.44 -0.53
C PRO A 317 -34.63 -6.77 -1.25
N GLU A 318 -34.24 -6.82 -2.52
CA GLU A 318 -34.25 -8.08 -3.28
C GLU A 318 -33.25 -9.09 -2.72
N THR A 319 -33.62 -10.37 -2.88
CA THR A 319 -32.81 -11.51 -2.41
C THR A 319 -32.13 -12.24 -3.57
N ASP A 320 -31.96 -11.58 -4.72
CA ASP A 320 -31.25 -12.14 -5.87
C ASP A 320 -29.75 -12.35 -5.59
N PRO A 321 -29.02 -13.10 -6.44
CA PRO A 321 -27.60 -13.39 -6.24
C PRO A 321 -26.70 -12.17 -6.16
N TYR A 322 -27.14 -11.02 -6.66
CA TYR A 322 -26.38 -9.77 -6.61
C TYR A 322 -26.64 -8.96 -5.36
N ASN A 323 -27.88 -8.91 -4.92
CA ASN A 323 -28.27 -8.15 -3.73
C ASN A 323 -28.10 -8.95 -2.43
N THR A 324 -28.32 -10.25 -2.44
CA THR A 324 -28.26 -11.05 -1.20
C THR A 324 -26.89 -11.05 -0.52
N PRO A 325 -25.75 -11.35 -1.18
CA PRO A 325 -24.44 -11.27 -0.54
C PRO A 325 -24.07 -9.83 -0.16
N TYR A 326 -24.41 -8.89 -1.02
CA TYR A 326 -24.15 -7.48 -0.85
C TYR A 326 -24.93 -6.90 0.33
N TRP A 327 -26.26 -7.03 0.33
CA TRP A 327 -27.13 -6.55 1.39
C TRP A 327 -26.77 -7.16 2.75
N THR A 328 -26.55 -8.46 2.80
CA THR A 328 -26.17 -9.18 4.03
C THR A 328 -24.92 -8.58 4.68
N SER A 329 -23.96 -8.12 3.88
CA SER A 329 -22.75 -7.48 4.39
C SER A 329 -22.99 -6.11 5.03
N TYR A 330 -24.10 -5.45 4.73
CA TYR A 330 -24.46 -4.12 5.24
C TYR A 330 -25.48 -4.13 6.36
N VAL A 331 -26.38 -5.13 6.42
CA VAL A 331 -27.46 -5.22 7.43
C VAL A 331 -26.96 -5.00 8.86
N SER A 332 -25.86 -5.64 9.24
CA SER A 332 -25.28 -5.50 10.58
C SER A 332 -24.67 -4.11 10.85
N LYS A 333 -24.49 -3.31 9.82
CA LYS A 333 -23.93 -1.94 9.90
C LYS A 333 -25.02 -0.87 9.81
N MET A 334 -26.27 -1.26 9.58
CA MET A 334 -27.38 -0.31 9.49
C MET A 334 -27.75 0.26 10.85
N SER A 335 -28.20 1.50 10.87
CA SER A 335 -28.78 2.11 12.06
C SER A 335 -30.20 1.57 12.32
N ASN A 336 -30.53 1.35 13.58
CA ASN A 336 -31.88 0.99 14.01
C ASN A 336 -32.78 2.22 14.25
N THR A 337 -32.24 3.43 14.18
CA THR A 337 -32.98 4.69 14.37
C THR A 337 -32.59 5.67 13.28
N ASP A 338 -33.47 6.61 12.99
CA ASP A 338 -33.19 7.71 12.08
C ASP A 338 -31.97 8.51 12.54
N TYR A 339 -31.25 9.10 11.59
CA TYR A 339 -30.11 9.96 11.93
C TYR A 339 -30.60 11.24 12.63
N ASN A 340 -30.08 11.48 13.80
CA ASN A 340 -30.44 12.68 14.56
C ASN A 340 -29.57 13.88 14.11
N SER A 341 -30.18 14.87 13.45
CA SER A 341 -29.51 16.10 13.03
C SER A 341 -28.91 16.91 14.18
N ALA A 342 -29.32 16.67 15.43
CA ALA A 342 -28.65 17.25 16.61
C ALA A 342 -27.18 16.83 16.73
N PHE A 343 -26.78 15.71 16.14
CA PHE A 343 -25.37 15.33 16.01
C PHE A 343 -24.59 16.23 15.04
N ALA A 344 -25.28 16.96 14.16
CA ALA A 344 -24.65 17.93 13.26
C ALA A 344 -24.28 19.25 13.97
N ALA A 345 -24.79 19.52 15.18
CA ALA A 345 -24.41 20.70 15.93
C ALA A 345 -22.91 20.69 16.26
N ALA A 346 -22.27 21.84 16.07
CA ALA A 346 -20.86 21.97 16.40
C ALA A 346 -20.63 21.72 17.91
N PRO A 347 -19.57 20.98 18.29
CA PRO A 347 -19.25 20.76 19.69
C PRO A 347 -18.94 22.06 20.42
N ALA A 348 -19.09 22.05 21.74
CA ALA A 348 -18.59 23.13 22.59
C ALA A 348 -17.08 23.33 22.42
N ASN A 349 -16.58 24.53 22.72
CA ASN A 349 -15.15 24.79 22.70
C ASN A 349 -14.43 23.95 23.75
N VAL A 350 -13.25 23.47 23.40
CA VAL A 350 -12.41 22.66 24.28
C VAL A 350 -11.66 23.56 25.27
N THR A 351 -11.72 23.23 26.54
CA THR A 351 -10.88 23.84 27.58
C THR A 351 -9.57 23.06 27.72
N MET A 352 -8.46 23.71 27.43
CA MET A 352 -7.13 23.13 27.62
C MET A 352 -6.80 22.98 29.09
N ARG A 353 -6.08 21.89 29.46
CA ARG A 353 -5.57 21.67 30.83
C ARG A 353 -4.06 21.91 30.88
N THR A 354 -3.29 20.96 30.36
CA THR A 354 -1.83 21.01 30.50
C THR A 354 -1.13 20.55 29.24
N ALA A 355 0.12 21.03 29.08
CA ALA A 355 1.14 20.35 28.28
C ALA A 355 2.32 20.10 29.22
N ALA A 356 2.71 18.86 29.41
CA ALA A 356 3.77 18.45 30.33
C ALA A 356 4.78 17.53 29.65
N VAL A 357 6.04 17.65 30.04
CA VAL A 357 7.10 16.78 29.56
C VAL A 357 7.04 15.44 30.29
N SER A 358 7.05 14.35 29.53
CA SER A 358 7.15 12.98 30.01
C SER A 358 8.28 12.26 29.26
N GLY A 359 9.45 12.17 29.90
CA GLY A 359 10.67 11.68 29.27
C GLY A 359 11.12 12.57 28.11
N LYS A 360 11.07 12.04 26.90
CA LYS A 360 11.39 12.77 25.65
C LYS A 360 10.15 13.29 24.92
N ASP A 361 8.97 13.03 25.43
CA ASP A 361 7.69 13.33 24.78
C ASP A 361 6.98 14.47 25.52
N ILE A 362 5.97 15.06 24.88
CA ILE A 362 5.06 16.05 25.50
C ILE A 362 3.66 15.44 25.55
N VAL A 363 3.09 15.38 26.76
CA VAL A 363 1.70 14.95 26.97
C VAL A 363 0.82 16.19 27.12
N VAL A 364 -0.19 16.29 26.25
CA VAL A 364 -1.18 17.37 26.23
C VAL A 364 -2.51 16.82 26.70
N THR A 365 -3.21 17.55 27.58
CA THR A 365 -4.51 17.15 28.13
C THR A 365 -5.53 18.29 28.05
N TRP A 366 -6.81 17.93 28.01
CA TRP A 366 -7.94 18.87 27.94
C TRP A 366 -9.16 18.31 28.65
N GLN A 367 -10.20 19.12 28.77
CA GLN A 367 -11.50 18.71 29.29
C GLN A 367 -12.39 18.17 28.18
N GLN A 368 -13.28 17.28 28.53
CA GLN A 368 -14.32 16.83 27.62
C GLN A 368 -15.20 18.03 27.21
N ALA A 369 -15.41 18.17 25.91
CA ALA A 369 -16.31 19.19 25.35
C ALA A 369 -17.66 18.54 25.00
N ALA A 370 -18.76 19.16 25.38
CA ALA A 370 -20.09 18.69 25.05
C ALA A 370 -20.26 18.58 23.53
N GLY A 371 -20.83 17.47 23.03
CA GLY A 371 -21.04 17.20 21.62
C GLY A 371 -19.78 16.74 20.85
N ALA A 372 -18.61 16.68 21.49
CA ALA A 372 -17.40 16.19 20.84
C ALA A 372 -17.32 14.66 20.90
N ALA A 373 -17.23 14.01 19.73
CA ALA A 373 -16.93 12.59 19.59
C ALA A 373 -15.42 12.32 19.44
N ARG A 374 -14.68 13.28 18.93
CA ARG A 374 -13.22 13.24 18.70
C ARG A 374 -12.61 14.62 18.91
N TYR A 375 -11.30 14.69 18.90
CA TYR A 375 -10.53 15.91 19.13
C TYR A 375 -9.41 16.04 18.10
N LYS A 376 -9.37 17.14 17.34
CA LYS A 376 -8.23 17.52 16.52
C LYS A 376 -7.25 18.33 17.36
N VAL A 377 -6.02 17.81 17.46
CA VAL A 377 -4.91 18.43 18.18
C VAL A 377 -4.08 19.24 17.19
N PHE A 378 -3.82 20.48 17.54
CA PHE A 378 -3.03 21.41 16.75
C PHE A 378 -1.74 21.75 17.50
N ARG A 379 -0.67 21.95 16.76
CA ARG A 379 0.63 22.36 17.29
C ARG A 379 1.22 23.50 16.47
N LYS A 380 1.91 24.41 17.15
CA LYS A 380 2.79 25.41 16.54
C LYS A 380 4.10 25.51 17.31
N ASP A 381 5.13 26.05 16.68
CA ASP A 381 6.47 26.27 17.24
C ASP A 381 7.03 27.60 16.74
N PRO A 382 8.21 28.07 17.20
CA PRO A 382 8.78 29.36 16.79
C PRO A 382 9.05 29.51 15.29
N VAL A 383 9.23 28.38 14.55
CA VAL A 383 9.45 28.38 13.09
C VAL A 383 8.11 28.30 12.36
N ASN A 384 7.22 27.44 12.84
CA ASN A 384 5.88 27.25 12.29
C ASN A 384 4.87 27.96 13.19
N THR A 385 4.67 29.25 12.97
CA THR A 385 3.79 30.10 13.80
C THR A 385 2.31 29.84 13.58
N GLY A 386 1.92 29.18 12.49
CA GLY A 386 0.56 28.73 12.21
C GLY A 386 0.22 27.42 12.89
N TRP A 387 -1.04 27.25 13.32
CA TRP A 387 -1.55 26.03 13.89
C TRP A 387 -1.64 24.92 12.83
N LYS A 388 -0.95 23.81 13.04
CA LYS A 388 -1.00 22.62 12.18
C LYS A 388 -1.61 21.45 12.94
N VAL A 389 -2.49 20.68 12.28
CA VAL A 389 -3.04 19.44 12.84
C VAL A 389 -1.92 18.43 12.99
N VAL A 390 -1.76 17.86 14.17
CA VAL A 390 -0.77 16.81 14.48
C VAL A 390 -1.42 15.48 14.82
N ALA A 391 -2.69 15.48 15.25
CA ALA A 391 -3.45 14.26 15.54
C ALA A 391 -4.96 14.49 15.52
N THR A 392 -5.70 13.39 15.38
CA THR A 392 -7.13 13.31 15.73
C THR A 392 -7.31 12.10 16.65
N VAL A 393 -7.84 12.32 17.83
CA VAL A 393 -7.97 11.31 18.89
C VAL A 393 -9.38 11.30 19.49
N SER A 394 -9.81 10.18 20.06
CA SER A 394 -11.09 10.08 20.79
C SER A 394 -10.95 10.31 22.30
N GLY A 395 -9.73 10.18 22.84
CA GLY A 395 -9.45 10.42 24.27
C GLY A 395 -9.26 11.90 24.60
N LEU A 396 -9.00 12.18 25.89
CA LEU A 396 -8.79 13.53 26.44
C LEU A 396 -7.30 13.88 26.61
N SER A 397 -6.43 13.15 25.94
CA SER A 397 -4.99 13.37 25.94
C SER A 397 -4.35 12.99 24.60
N TYR A 398 -3.20 13.59 24.34
CA TYR A 398 -2.34 13.29 23.20
C TYR A 398 -0.88 13.32 23.62
N THR A 399 -0.10 12.34 23.19
CA THR A 399 1.35 12.30 23.42
C THR A 399 2.08 12.64 22.12
N ASP A 400 2.76 13.78 22.11
CA ASP A 400 3.62 14.19 21.02
C ASP A 400 4.99 13.54 21.14
N LYS A 401 5.23 12.49 20.38
CA LYS A 401 6.50 11.75 20.32
C LYS A 401 7.52 12.40 19.37
N ASN A 402 7.10 13.45 18.63
CA ASN A 402 7.91 14.14 17.66
C ASN A 402 8.39 15.51 18.14
N ALA A 403 8.34 15.76 19.45
CA ALA A 403 8.84 16.99 20.03
C ALA A 403 10.39 17.01 20.01
N THR A 404 10.95 18.05 19.41
CA THR A 404 12.40 18.25 19.40
C THR A 404 12.86 18.92 20.70
N ALA A 405 13.87 18.35 21.34
CA ALA A 405 14.44 18.91 22.56
C ALA A 405 14.98 20.34 22.34
N GLY A 406 14.68 21.25 23.25
CA GLY A 406 15.04 22.67 23.18
C GLY A 406 14.09 23.53 22.36
N VAL A 407 13.03 22.93 21.74
CA VAL A 407 12.00 23.67 21.02
C VAL A 407 10.75 23.79 21.88
N LYS A 408 10.24 25.00 22.04
CA LYS A 408 8.97 25.26 22.74
C LYS A 408 7.82 25.06 21.78
N TYR A 409 6.93 24.12 22.09
CA TYR A 409 5.72 23.85 21.35
C TYR A 409 4.49 24.40 22.09
N ASN A 410 3.57 24.97 21.33
CA ASN A 410 2.24 25.36 21.81
C ASN A 410 1.21 24.41 21.21
N TYR A 411 0.23 24.00 22.00
CA TYR A 411 -0.85 23.11 21.60
C TYR A 411 -2.21 23.72 21.88
N THR A 412 -3.14 23.46 20.98
CA THR A 412 -4.57 23.72 21.18
C THR A 412 -5.38 22.57 20.60
N VAL A 413 -6.64 22.47 21.00
CA VAL A 413 -7.51 21.37 20.60
C VAL A 413 -8.88 21.93 20.20
N ARG A 414 -9.47 21.37 19.15
CA ARG A 414 -10.87 21.58 18.77
C ARG A 414 -11.63 20.27 18.90
N GLY A 415 -12.83 20.33 19.47
CA GLY A 415 -13.77 19.23 19.46
C GLY A 415 -14.26 18.97 18.02
N VAL A 416 -14.55 17.72 17.71
CA VAL A 416 -15.13 17.27 16.45
C VAL A 416 -16.34 16.42 16.80
N ASN A 417 -17.52 16.72 16.31
CA ASN A 417 -18.70 15.89 16.50
C ASN A 417 -18.67 14.64 15.59
N THR A 418 -19.65 13.79 15.69
CA THR A 418 -19.80 12.59 14.83
C THR A 418 -19.84 12.94 13.35
N ASP A 419 -20.39 14.10 13.02
CA ASP A 419 -20.59 14.58 11.66
C ASP A 419 -19.37 15.34 11.07
N GLY A 420 -18.31 15.48 11.86
CA GLY A 420 -17.07 16.14 11.42
C GLY A 420 -17.06 17.65 11.64
N ALA A 421 -18.12 18.24 12.17
CA ALA A 421 -18.13 19.66 12.54
C ALA A 421 -17.14 19.94 13.67
N LEU A 422 -16.37 21.01 13.52
CA LEU A 422 -15.41 21.49 14.51
C LEU A 422 -16.06 22.47 15.49
N SER A 423 -15.63 22.46 16.74
CA SER A 423 -16.01 23.52 17.69
C SER A 423 -15.74 24.90 17.08
N PRO A 424 -16.64 25.90 17.25
CA PRO A 424 -16.56 27.19 16.56
C PRO A 424 -15.32 28.00 16.95
N GLY A 425 -14.91 27.88 18.22
CA GLY A 425 -13.71 28.52 18.75
C GLY A 425 -12.67 27.53 19.25
N PHE A 426 -11.51 28.05 19.63
CA PHE A 426 -10.43 27.32 20.28
C PHE A 426 -9.58 28.25 21.14
N ASP A 427 -8.85 27.70 22.08
CA ASP A 427 -7.88 28.46 22.88
C ASP A 427 -6.71 28.91 21.98
N ARG A 428 -6.68 30.21 21.62
CA ARG A 428 -5.65 30.80 20.75
C ARG A 428 -4.30 30.90 21.43
N THR A 429 -4.26 30.96 22.76
CA THR A 429 -3.03 30.93 23.56
C THR A 429 -2.49 29.50 23.62
N GLY A 430 -3.37 28.56 23.91
CA GLY A 430 -3.06 27.16 24.09
C GLY A 430 -2.22 26.87 25.35
N VAL A 431 -1.77 25.64 25.47
CA VAL A 431 -0.83 25.19 26.51
C VAL A 431 0.52 24.90 25.88
N SER A 432 1.62 25.11 26.62
CA SER A 432 2.95 24.95 26.05
C SER A 432 3.88 24.11 26.94
N ALA A 433 4.77 23.39 26.26
CA ALA A 433 5.88 22.68 26.90
C ALA A 433 7.10 22.66 25.98
N MET A 434 8.24 22.38 26.58
CA MET A 434 9.52 22.21 25.88
C MET A 434 10.25 21.02 26.51
N VAL A 435 10.56 20.02 25.71
CA VAL A 435 11.48 18.95 26.15
C VAL A 435 12.84 19.59 26.41
N PRO A 436 13.40 19.47 27.62
CA PRO A 436 14.69 20.05 27.88
C PRO A 436 15.75 19.52 26.93
N LYS A 437 16.59 20.42 26.41
CA LYS A 437 17.76 19.99 25.65
C LYS A 437 18.74 19.31 26.62
N ALA A 438 19.26 18.16 26.24
CA ALA A 438 20.30 17.51 27.04
C ALA A 438 21.45 18.52 27.31
N ALA A 439 21.84 18.64 28.55
CA ALA A 439 23.00 19.45 28.91
C ALA A 439 24.23 18.93 28.14
N ALA A 440 25.05 19.85 27.67
CA ALA A 440 26.31 19.45 27.06
C ALA A 440 27.18 18.71 28.09
N PRO A 441 27.81 17.60 27.71
CA PRO A 441 28.76 16.94 28.59
C PRO A 441 29.90 17.89 29.01
N ALA A 442 30.44 17.67 30.20
CA ALA A 442 31.65 18.36 30.61
C ALA A 442 32.81 18.07 29.64
N ASN A 443 33.78 18.96 29.61
CA ASN A 443 35.01 18.74 28.82
C ASN A 443 35.75 17.52 29.33
N VAL A 444 36.30 16.74 28.44
CA VAL A 444 37.05 15.52 28.76
C VAL A 444 38.48 15.88 29.22
N THR A 445 38.89 15.36 30.35
CA THR A 445 40.25 15.39 30.84
C THR A 445 41.00 14.20 30.26
N LEU A 446 41.97 14.47 29.36
CA LEU A 446 42.81 13.43 28.79
C LEU A 446 43.71 12.79 29.83
N GLY A 447 43.90 11.50 29.74
CA GLY A 447 44.90 10.74 30.47
C GLY A 447 46.18 10.64 29.68
N SER A 448 46.41 9.55 28.98
CA SER A 448 47.64 9.32 28.24
C SER A 448 47.42 8.68 26.88
N ALA A 449 48.35 8.84 25.97
CA ALA A 449 48.49 7.99 24.80
C ALA A 449 49.76 7.13 24.96
N LYS A 450 49.66 5.81 24.76
CA LYS A 450 50.78 4.87 24.92
C LYS A 450 50.82 3.87 23.76
N ALA A 451 51.98 3.58 23.26
CA ALA A 451 52.20 2.48 22.34
C ALA A 451 51.89 1.15 23.04
N VAL A 452 51.06 0.31 22.42
CA VAL A 452 50.71 -1.03 22.88
C VAL A 452 50.88 -2.03 21.75
N SER A 453 50.87 -3.31 22.06
CA SER A 453 50.90 -4.33 21.02
C SER A 453 49.72 -4.13 20.06
N GLY A 454 50.04 -3.87 18.78
CA GLY A 454 49.05 -3.69 17.72
C GLY A 454 48.43 -2.30 17.60
N GLY A 455 48.95 -1.26 18.27
CA GLY A 455 48.40 0.09 18.12
C GLY A 455 48.85 1.14 19.12
N ILE A 456 48.01 2.15 19.31
CA ILE A 456 48.19 3.17 20.33
C ILE A 456 46.91 3.19 21.21
N GLN A 457 47.05 2.99 22.49
CA GLN A 457 45.96 3.13 23.47
C GLN A 457 45.92 4.56 24.00
N VAL A 458 44.73 5.14 23.93
CA VAL A 458 44.40 6.46 24.49
C VAL A 458 43.46 6.28 25.65
N THR A 459 43.68 7.01 26.76
CA THR A 459 42.84 6.98 27.98
C THR A 459 42.40 8.39 28.37
N TRP A 460 41.31 8.49 29.07
CA TRP A 460 40.76 9.74 29.61
C TRP A 460 39.91 9.48 30.87
N GLN A 461 39.55 10.54 31.56
CA GLN A 461 38.64 10.47 32.71
C GLN A 461 37.19 10.56 32.21
N ALA A 462 36.29 9.90 32.93
CA ALA A 462 34.85 10.02 32.69
C ALA A 462 34.41 11.48 32.86
N ALA A 463 33.73 12.02 31.86
CA ALA A 463 33.19 13.37 31.89
C ALA A 463 31.70 13.35 32.26
N SER A 464 31.30 14.19 33.22
CA SER A 464 29.90 14.30 33.65
C SER A 464 29.00 14.62 32.46
N GLY A 465 27.84 13.92 32.33
CA GLY A 465 26.87 14.08 31.24
C GLY A 465 27.28 13.42 29.93
N ALA A 466 28.47 12.79 29.81
CA ALA A 466 28.87 12.06 28.64
C ALA A 466 28.32 10.61 28.66
N ALA A 467 27.55 10.22 27.66
CA ALA A 467 27.12 8.84 27.46
C ALA A 467 28.08 8.08 26.53
N LYS A 468 28.80 8.80 25.67
CA LYS A 468 29.79 8.27 24.72
C LYS A 468 30.91 9.27 24.55
N TYR A 469 31.98 8.84 23.90
CA TYR A 469 33.15 9.66 23.61
C TYR A 469 33.58 9.52 22.15
N ASN A 470 33.69 10.63 21.45
CA ASN A 470 34.31 10.69 20.14
C ASN A 470 35.83 10.86 20.31
N VAL A 471 36.61 9.95 19.77
CA VAL A 471 38.06 9.99 19.76
C VAL A 471 38.53 10.57 18.44
N TYR A 472 39.38 11.59 18.51
CA TYR A 472 39.92 12.29 17.38
C TYR A 472 41.43 12.05 17.29
N ARG A 473 41.93 12.01 16.06
CA ARG A 473 43.37 11.84 15.77
C ARG A 473 43.81 12.87 14.75
N LYS A 474 45.06 13.27 14.89
CA LYS A 474 45.85 13.99 13.87
C LYS A 474 47.29 13.48 13.87
N ASP A 475 48.03 13.74 12.80
CA ASP A 475 49.46 13.47 12.65
C ASP A 475 50.13 14.55 11.79
N ALA A 476 51.39 14.40 11.49
CA ALA A 476 52.15 15.36 10.69
C ALA A 476 51.63 15.50 9.25
N SER A 477 51.02 14.46 8.69
CA SER A 477 50.44 14.47 7.33
C SER A 477 49.04 15.03 7.30
N ASN A 478 48.29 14.94 8.43
CA ASN A 478 46.96 15.49 8.57
C ASN A 478 46.84 16.25 9.90
N THR A 479 46.99 17.56 9.85
CA THR A 479 46.93 18.45 11.02
C THR A 479 45.53 18.75 11.54
N ARG A 480 44.46 18.28 10.82
CA ARG A 480 43.07 18.41 11.26
C ARG A 480 42.67 17.24 12.16
N TRP A 481 41.85 17.52 13.13
CA TRP A 481 41.26 16.49 13.97
C TRP A 481 40.19 15.66 13.19
N VAL A 482 40.44 14.36 13.07
CA VAL A 482 39.54 13.41 12.41
C VAL A 482 39.01 12.45 13.44
N VAL A 483 37.69 12.20 13.45
CA VAL A 483 37.07 11.17 14.31
C VAL A 483 37.50 9.80 13.83
N ILE A 484 38.09 9.01 14.72
CA ILE A 484 38.52 7.64 14.42
C ILE A 484 37.73 6.58 15.18
N GLY A 485 36.88 6.99 16.13
CA GLY A 485 36.03 6.07 16.86
C GLY A 485 35.07 6.78 17.80
N THR A 486 33.99 6.10 18.12
CA THR A 486 33.03 6.50 19.17
C THR A 486 32.84 5.33 20.12
N VAL A 487 33.10 5.54 21.40
CA VAL A 487 33.07 4.49 22.45
C VAL A 487 32.30 4.93 23.68
N THR A 488 31.86 3.99 24.49
CA THR A 488 31.20 4.25 25.77
C THR A 488 32.16 4.22 26.96
N GLY A 489 33.31 3.55 26.82
CA GLY A 489 34.35 3.49 27.85
C GLY A 489 35.28 4.70 27.85
N THR A 490 36.25 4.71 28.78
CA THR A 490 37.24 5.77 28.97
C THR A 490 38.62 5.45 28.33
N SER A 491 38.64 4.51 27.41
CA SER A 491 39.84 4.17 26.63
C SER A 491 39.49 3.75 25.22
N TYR A 492 40.46 3.93 24.31
CA TYR A 492 40.34 3.50 22.90
C TYR A 492 41.70 3.04 22.39
N THR A 493 41.76 1.93 21.69
CA THR A 493 42.99 1.47 21.03
C THR A 493 42.87 1.69 19.52
N ASP A 494 43.67 2.60 19.02
CA ASP A 494 43.82 2.85 17.58
C ASP A 494 44.72 1.80 16.95
N LYS A 495 44.11 0.88 16.22
CA LYS A 495 44.79 -0.22 15.49
C LYS A 495 45.13 0.17 14.04
N THR A 496 44.78 1.39 13.63
CA THR A 496 44.96 1.85 12.23
C THR A 496 46.23 2.67 12.04
N VAL A 497 47.06 2.71 13.07
CA VAL A 497 48.33 3.46 13.07
C VAL A 497 49.41 2.81 12.18
N LYS A 498 50.20 3.63 11.54
CA LYS A 498 51.38 3.17 10.79
C LYS A 498 52.60 3.13 11.71
N ALA A 499 53.38 2.05 11.64
CA ALA A 499 54.57 1.84 12.44
C ALA A 499 55.56 3.02 12.38
N GLY A 500 56.01 3.47 13.54
CA GLY A 500 56.98 4.59 13.66
C GLY A 500 56.42 6.00 13.46
N VAL A 501 55.11 6.14 13.16
CA VAL A 501 54.46 7.45 13.01
C VAL A 501 53.95 7.92 14.36
N THR A 502 54.15 9.21 14.67
CA THR A 502 53.61 9.85 15.87
C THR A 502 52.19 10.39 15.59
N TYR A 503 51.25 10.00 16.40
CA TYR A 503 49.85 10.44 16.37
C TYR A 503 49.51 11.22 17.62
N THR A 504 48.68 12.26 17.45
CA THR A 504 48.14 13.05 18.55
C THR A 504 46.65 12.84 18.64
N TYR A 505 46.12 12.65 19.84
CA TYR A 505 44.71 12.32 20.11
C TYR A 505 44.08 13.36 21.01
N THR A 506 42.77 13.59 20.78
CA THR A 506 41.88 14.29 21.70
C THR A 506 40.54 13.63 21.74
N VAL A 507 39.74 13.93 22.76
CA VAL A 507 38.47 13.29 23.03
C VAL A 507 37.42 14.32 23.38
N ARG A 508 36.20 14.13 22.87
CA ARG A 508 35.04 14.92 23.25
C ARG A 508 33.95 14.00 23.79
N GLY A 509 33.30 14.41 24.88
CA GLY A 509 32.10 13.76 25.38
C GLY A 509 30.90 14.01 24.48
N VAL A 510 30.03 13.02 24.39
CA VAL A 510 28.78 13.04 23.61
C VAL A 510 27.62 12.79 24.57
N SER A 511 26.59 13.63 24.52
CA SER A 511 25.38 13.48 25.33
C SER A 511 24.61 12.21 25.04
N ALA A 512 23.66 11.82 25.91
CA ALA A 512 22.84 10.61 25.74
C ALA A 512 22.01 10.60 24.47
N ASP A 513 21.55 11.77 24.00
CA ASP A 513 20.81 11.92 22.73
C ASP A 513 21.72 11.82 21.48
N GLY A 514 23.02 11.73 21.66
CA GLY A 514 24.02 11.65 20.59
C GLY A 514 24.23 12.94 19.80
N LYS A 515 23.57 14.04 20.15
CA LYS A 515 23.52 15.28 19.35
C LYS A 515 24.38 16.41 19.89
N THR A 516 24.71 16.36 21.19
CA THR A 516 25.46 17.44 21.83
C THR A 516 26.84 16.94 22.22
N LEU A 517 27.88 17.66 21.80
CA LEU A 517 29.26 17.42 22.17
C LEU A 517 29.67 18.33 23.35
N SER A 518 30.65 17.90 24.15
CA SER A 518 31.29 18.80 25.13
C SER A 518 31.71 20.12 24.44
N PRO A 519 31.52 21.29 25.06
CA PRO A 519 31.72 22.59 24.45
C PRO A 519 33.18 22.82 24.06
N GLY A 520 34.11 22.32 24.86
CA GLY A 520 35.55 22.39 24.59
C GLY A 520 36.19 21.00 24.45
N TYR A 521 37.45 21.02 24.09
CA TYR A 521 38.31 19.83 24.04
C TYR A 521 39.79 20.26 24.22
N ASN A 522 40.62 19.33 24.62
CA ASN A 522 42.07 19.59 24.74
C ASN A 522 42.67 19.76 23.33
N LYS A 523 43.01 21.02 22.96
CA LYS A 523 43.55 21.37 21.64
C LYS A 523 44.98 20.87 21.43
N THR A 524 45.76 20.71 22.49
CA THR A 524 47.12 20.16 22.45
C THR A 524 47.07 18.65 22.18
N GLY A 525 46.18 17.93 22.88
CA GLY A 525 46.05 16.48 22.83
C GLY A 525 47.14 15.73 23.61
N VAL A 526 47.09 14.40 23.50
CA VAL A 526 48.15 13.50 24.01
C VAL A 526 48.74 12.72 22.82
N SER A 527 50.04 12.51 22.82
CA SER A 527 50.71 11.92 21.65
C SER A 527 51.46 10.64 22.01
N ALA A 528 51.53 9.74 21.07
CA ALA A 528 52.41 8.57 21.11
C ALA A 528 52.88 8.20 19.71
N THR A 529 54.06 7.58 19.65
CA THR A 529 54.56 7.00 18.41
C THR A 529 54.16 5.53 18.31
N ALA A 530 53.59 5.14 17.17
CA ALA A 530 53.20 3.76 16.93
C ALA A 530 54.41 2.82 17.00
N PRO A 531 54.25 1.63 17.60
CA PRO A 531 55.37 0.68 17.68
C PRO A 531 55.97 0.43 16.28
N LYS A 532 57.27 0.48 16.17
CA LYS A 532 57.93 -0.01 14.95
C LYS A 532 57.84 -1.54 14.96
N ASN A 533 57.43 -2.10 13.84
CA ASN A 533 57.60 -3.53 13.64
C ASN A 533 59.12 -3.81 13.54
N THR A 534 59.71 -4.17 14.64
CA THR A 534 61.08 -4.69 14.62
C THR A 534 61.06 -6.09 14.00
N ALA A 535 61.95 -6.33 13.05
CA ALA A 535 62.12 -7.66 12.48
C ALA A 535 62.33 -8.69 13.61
N PRO A 536 61.79 -9.88 13.47
CA PRO A 536 62.08 -10.93 14.43
C PRO A 536 63.58 -11.15 14.54
N ALA A 537 64.07 -11.42 15.75
CA ALA A 537 65.46 -11.84 15.94
C ALA A 537 65.71 -13.16 15.20
N ASN A 538 67.00 -13.39 14.87
CA ASN A 538 67.40 -14.64 14.27
C ASN A 538 67.02 -15.83 15.17
N VAL A 539 66.54 -16.89 14.54
CA VAL A 539 66.17 -18.12 15.25
C VAL A 539 67.41 -18.91 15.59
N THR A 540 67.58 -19.26 16.85
CA THR A 540 68.57 -20.23 17.29
C THR A 540 67.95 -21.62 17.25
N LEU A 541 68.49 -22.45 16.36
CA LEU A 541 68.04 -23.85 16.26
C LEU A 541 68.46 -24.64 17.52
N GLY A 542 67.58 -25.49 17.99
CA GLY A 542 67.84 -26.42 19.08
C GLY A 542 68.32 -27.76 18.55
N SER A 543 67.43 -28.71 18.35
CA SER A 543 67.78 -30.05 17.87
C SER A 543 66.85 -30.56 16.79
N ALA A 544 67.34 -31.43 15.93
CA ALA A 544 66.53 -32.27 15.05
C ALA A 544 66.72 -33.73 15.50
N LYS A 545 65.60 -34.41 15.82
CA LYS A 545 65.63 -35.77 16.33
C LYS A 545 64.56 -36.62 15.63
N ALA A 546 64.91 -37.86 15.31
CA ALA A 546 63.95 -38.85 14.89
C ALA A 546 62.98 -39.15 16.06
N VAL A 547 61.71 -39.13 15.82
CA VAL A 547 60.64 -39.45 16.76
C VAL A 547 59.65 -40.40 16.10
N ASN A 548 58.83 -41.09 16.89
CA ASN A 548 57.82 -41.94 16.30
C ASN A 548 56.90 -41.09 15.37
N GLY A 549 56.93 -41.44 14.09
CA GLY A 549 56.12 -40.77 13.06
C GLY A 549 56.74 -39.54 12.42
N GLY A 550 58.09 -39.32 12.48
CA GLY A 550 58.76 -38.24 11.75
C GLY A 550 60.03 -37.69 12.36
N ILE A 551 60.42 -36.50 11.94
CA ILE A 551 61.61 -35.79 12.47
C ILE A 551 61.10 -34.53 13.21
N GLN A 552 61.33 -34.49 14.52
CA GLN A 552 61.01 -33.29 15.33
C GLN A 552 62.19 -32.30 15.31
N VAL A 553 61.91 -31.08 14.94
CA VAL A 553 62.84 -29.94 14.97
C VAL A 553 62.38 -29.00 16.08
N THR A 554 63.35 -28.51 16.86
CA THR A 554 63.10 -27.52 17.93
C THR A 554 63.96 -26.30 17.75
N TRP A 555 63.57 -25.19 18.30
CA TRP A 555 64.31 -23.92 18.29
C TRP A 555 63.98 -23.09 19.51
N GLN A 556 64.82 -22.10 19.79
CA GLN A 556 64.56 -21.15 20.86
C GLN A 556 63.58 -20.06 20.37
N LYS A 557 62.75 -19.56 21.30
CA LYS A 557 61.85 -18.44 21.01
C LYS A 557 62.63 -17.21 20.60
N ALA A 558 62.45 -16.75 19.38
CA ALA A 558 63.05 -15.55 18.88
C ALA A 558 62.25 -14.30 19.29
N ALA A 559 62.92 -13.25 19.73
CA ALA A 559 62.26 -11.98 20.07
C ALA A 559 61.52 -11.44 18.84
N ASN A 560 60.29 -10.93 19.05
CA ASN A 560 59.40 -10.35 18.03
C ASN A 560 58.89 -11.36 16.96
N ALA A 561 59.18 -12.65 17.07
CA ALA A 561 58.58 -13.64 16.18
C ALA A 561 57.16 -14.04 16.62
N ALA A 562 56.18 -13.82 15.75
CA ALA A 562 54.81 -14.26 15.93
C ALA A 562 54.57 -15.66 15.38
N LYS A 563 55.33 -16.05 14.38
CA LYS A 563 55.28 -17.34 13.69
C LYS A 563 56.66 -17.72 13.21
N TYR A 564 56.90 -19.00 12.92
CA TYR A 564 58.11 -19.54 12.40
C TYR A 564 57.84 -20.30 11.12
N ASN A 565 58.56 -20.01 10.07
CA ASN A 565 58.60 -20.85 8.88
C ASN A 565 59.64 -21.92 9.06
N VAL A 566 59.23 -23.17 8.98
CA VAL A 566 60.14 -24.31 9.04
C VAL A 566 60.56 -24.66 7.63
N TYR A 567 61.86 -24.75 7.41
CA TYR A 567 62.44 -25.07 6.11
C TYR A 567 63.12 -26.43 6.16
N ARG A 568 62.97 -27.18 5.07
CA ARG A 568 63.67 -28.49 4.87
C ARG A 568 64.40 -28.48 3.53
N LYS A 569 65.53 -29.15 3.48
CA LYS A 569 66.21 -29.63 2.27
C LYS A 569 66.67 -31.05 2.49
N ASP A 570 66.88 -31.80 1.42
CA ASP A 570 67.41 -33.18 1.42
C ASP A 570 68.34 -33.40 0.23
N ALA A 571 68.85 -34.59 0.07
CA ALA A 571 69.82 -34.92 -0.98
C ALA A 571 69.23 -34.76 -2.41
N SER A 572 67.92 -34.95 -2.58
CA SER A 572 67.22 -34.79 -3.86
C SER A 572 66.81 -33.33 -4.14
N ASN A 573 66.68 -32.51 -3.10
CA ASN A 573 66.35 -31.11 -3.21
C ASN A 573 67.23 -30.27 -2.28
N THR A 574 68.29 -29.68 -2.87
CA THR A 574 69.28 -28.89 -2.15
C THR A 574 68.83 -27.45 -1.82
N VAL A 575 67.66 -27.05 -2.29
CA VAL A 575 67.07 -25.73 -2.01
C VAL A 575 66.15 -25.84 -0.77
N TRP A 576 66.28 -24.87 0.16
CA TRP A 576 65.43 -24.80 1.33
C TRP A 576 63.98 -24.52 0.96
N GLN A 577 63.11 -25.43 1.27
CA GLN A 577 61.67 -25.31 1.04
C GLN A 577 60.91 -25.12 2.37
N VAL A 578 59.92 -24.24 2.40
CA VAL A 578 59.03 -24.08 3.55
C VAL A 578 58.11 -25.30 3.60
N ILE A 579 58.18 -26.07 4.69
CA ILE A 579 57.35 -27.25 4.92
C ILE A 579 56.23 -26.98 5.93
N ALA A 580 56.35 -25.92 6.76
CA ALA A 580 55.31 -25.54 7.71
C ALA A 580 55.48 -24.09 8.18
N THR A 581 54.39 -23.48 8.62
CA THR A 581 54.37 -22.24 9.39
C THR A 581 53.66 -22.51 10.72
N VAL A 582 54.37 -22.34 11.83
CA VAL A 582 53.88 -22.66 13.17
C VAL A 582 54.09 -21.49 14.14
N THR A 583 53.30 -21.46 15.22
CA THR A 583 53.42 -20.48 16.30
C THR A 583 54.27 -20.96 17.47
N GLY A 584 54.47 -22.28 17.60
CA GLY A 584 55.30 -22.89 18.63
C GLY A 584 56.77 -22.89 18.30
N THR A 585 57.60 -23.41 19.20
CA THR A 585 59.07 -23.53 19.05
C THR A 585 59.51 -24.97 18.69
N SER A 586 58.60 -25.78 18.17
CA SER A 586 58.87 -27.10 17.65
C SER A 586 57.91 -27.45 16.50
N TYR A 587 58.37 -28.34 15.64
CA TYR A 587 57.58 -28.93 14.58
C TYR A 587 58.01 -30.37 14.31
N THR A 588 57.07 -31.26 14.07
CA THR A 588 57.35 -32.63 13.65
C THR A 588 57.05 -32.82 12.18
N ASP A 589 58.04 -32.96 11.39
CA ASP A 589 57.93 -33.31 9.97
C ASP A 589 57.59 -34.78 9.81
N LYS A 590 56.35 -35.06 9.42
CA LYS A 590 55.84 -36.44 9.21
C LYS A 590 56.04 -36.93 7.78
N SER A 591 56.58 -36.09 6.89
CA SER A 591 56.76 -36.40 5.47
C SER A 591 58.17 -36.89 5.16
N GLY A 592 59.06 -37.01 6.16
CA GLY A 592 60.40 -37.58 5.99
C GLY A 592 60.29 -39.11 5.73
N THR A 593 60.85 -39.58 4.60
CA THR A 593 61.01 -41.02 4.33
C THR A 593 62.17 -41.56 5.14
N ALA A 594 61.99 -42.77 5.72
CA ALA A 594 63.10 -43.48 6.35
C ALA A 594 64.19 -43.76 5.27
N GLY A 595 65.40 -43.25 5.46
CA GLY A 595 66.55 -43.51 4.62
C GLY A 595 67.20 -44.81 4.98
#